data_d490326a1a68f2442f1b8e15826c9bb0
#
_entry.id   d490326a1a68f2442f1b8e15826c9bb0
#
_cell.length_a   1.000
_cell.length_b   1.000
_cell.length_c   1.000
_cell.angle_alpha   90.00
_cell.angle_beta   90.00
_cell.angle_gamma   90.00
#
_symmetry.space_group_name_H-M   'P 1'
#
loop_
_entity.id
_entity.type
_entity.pdbx_description
1 polymer ?
#
loop_
_entity_poly.entity_id
_entity_poly.type
_entity_poly.pdbx_seq_one_letter_code
_entity_poly.pdbx_strand_id
1 'polypeptide(L)'
;MKPSLKSAFLVLLFIFTFCSKSEAQITSTGKIFYMSFMEMETRSGGLPDTLLLFVTSDVNTSLVLDNPRVSGSNQTVNITAGRVNRIEVDRTYYYPVGSEFPATNINSKKGLRIVAKDPVNVYCLNLELNRSDATFILPYESVPAAPEFYIASFAPNAITSGSNYAESEFVVIGMDNGVKVEITPTANTKGGQTAGTPWTVTLSKGQVYEVQSVTKDGTNNTDPAATSWSTTGAKKEI
;
A
#
# COMPACT_ATOMS: atom_id res chain seq x y z
N MET A 1 57.97 22.16 5.10
CA MET A 1 57.53 21.50 6.35
C MET A 1 56.73 20.26 5.99
N LYS A 2 57.20 19.06 6.32
CA LYS A 2 56.42 17.83 6.10
C LYS A 2 55.36 17.71 7.22
N PRO A 3 54.10 17.49 6.92
CA PRO A 3 53.11 17.30 7.95
C PRO A 3 53.47 16.07 8.79
N SER A 4 53.33 16.18 10.10
CA SER A 4 53.64 15.08 10.98
C SER A 4 52.58 13.96 10.81
N LEU A 5 53.01 12.71 10.97
CA LEU A 5 52.10 11.54 10.86
C LEU A 5 50.87 11.67 11.77
N LYS A 6 51.03 12.36 12.91
CA LYS A 6 49.94 12.66 13.85
C LYS A 6 48.90 13.62 13.27
N SER A 7 49.35 14.64 12.49
CA SER A 7 48.44 15.59 11.84
C SER A 7 47.65 14.94 10.69
N ALA A 8 48.29 14.03 9.94
CA ALA A 8 47.62 13.27 8.89
C ALA A 8 46.56 12.31 9.46
N PHE A 9 46.86 11.67 10.59
CA PHE A 9 45.92 10.77 11.27
C PHE A 9 44.69 11.52 11.84
N LEU A 10 44.91 12.73 12.38
CA LEU A 10 43.82 13.57 12.90
C LEU A 10 42.91 14.05 11.78
N VAL A 11 43.43 14.40 10.62
CA VAL A 11 42.63 14.79 9.44
C VAL A 11 41.84 13.59 8.89
N LEU A 12 42.47 12.41 8.86
CA LEU A 12 41.77 11.19 8.43
C LEU A 12 40.61 10.80 9.38
N LEU A 13 40.83 10.94 10.70
CA LEU A 13 39.81 10.69 11.72
C LEU A 13 38.63 11.70 11.59
N PHE A 14 38.95 12.96 11.26
CA PHE A 14 37.95 14.00 11.06
C PHE A 14 37.07 13.76 9.80
N ILE A 15 37.65 13.21 8.73
CA ILE A 15 36.95 12.85 7.50
C ILE A 15 35.99 11.66 7.76
N PHE A 16 36.39 10.70 8.59
CA PHE A 16 35.56 9.55 8.95
C PHE A 16 34.34 9.90 9.82
N THR A 17 34.45 10.95 10.65
CA THR A 17 33.30 11.39 11.48
C THR A 17 32.26 12.17 10.72
N PHE A 18 32.52 12.66 9.51
CA PHE A 18 31.57 13.32 8.62
C PHE A 18 30.92 12.39 7.58
N CYS A 19 31.20 11.08 7.62
CA CYS A 19 30.35 10.10 6.94
C CYS A 19 29.02 9.97 7.70
N SER A 20 28.23 11.05 7.67
CA SER A 20 26.83 11.02 8.07
C SER A 20 26.14 9.90 7.26
N LYS A 21 25.49 8.99 7.97
CA LYS A 21 24.55 8.07 7.32
C LYS A 21 23.59 8.94 6.51
N SER A 22 23.67 8.85 5.19
CA SER A 22 22.64 9.41 4.33
C SER A 22 21.40 8.57 4.59
N GLU A 23 20.50 9.06 5.43
CA GLU A 23 19.18 8.48 5.51
C GLU A 23 18.55 8.67 4.13
N ALA A 24 18.07 7.57 3.54
CA ALA A 24 17.40 7.63 2.26
C ALA A 24 16.19 8.57 2.42
N GLN A 25 16.26 9.73 1.78
CA GLN A 25 15.16 10.67 1.79
C GLN A 25 13.96 10.01 1.10
N ILE A 26 12.84 9.87 1.81
CA ILE A 26 11.61 9.39 1.20
C ILE A 26 11.20 10.41 0.13
N THR A 27 11.29 10.02 -1.13
CA THR A 27 10.86 10.84 -2.25
C THR A 27 9.44 10.47 -2.63
N SER A 28 8.67 11.47 -3.05
CA SER A 28 7.33 11.25 -3.61
C SER A 28 7.36 10.81 -5.07
N THR A 29 8.51 10.95 -5.70
CA THR A 29 8.71 10.77 -7.14
C THR A 29 9.54 9.53 -7.40
N GLY A 30 9.11 8.67 -8.32
CA GLY A 30 9.82 7.45 -8.69
C GLY A 30 9.33 6.85 -9.99
N LYS A 31 9.82 5.65 -10.30
CA LYS A 31 9.51 4.96 -11.57
C LYS A 31 8.69 3.69 -11.40
N ILE A 32 8.74 3.07 -10.23
CA ILE A 32 8.03 1.81 -9.97
C ILE A 32 7.15 2.00 -8.75
N PHE A 33 5.88 1.62 -8.89
CA PHE A 33 4.90 1.70 -7.81
C PHE A 33 4.12 0.40 -7.74
N TYR A 34 3.71 0.03 -6.52
CA TYR A 34 2.82 -1.09 -6.26
C TYR A 34 1.69 -0.62 -5.38
N MET A 35 0.47 -0.99 -5.73
CA MET A 35 -0.72 -0.65 -4.97
C MET A 35 -1.82 -1.69 -5.16
N SER A 36 -2.81 -1.65 -4.31
CA SER A 36 -4.10 -2.31 -4.50
C SER A 36 -5.19 -1.36 -4.04
N PHE A 37 -6.32 -1.40 -4.72
CA PHE A 37 -7.53 -0.80 -4.21
C PHE A 37 -8.09 -1.70 -3.11
N MET A 38 -8.68 -1.10 -2.09
CA MET A 38 -9.39 -1.81 -1.03
C MET A 38 -10.87 -1.88 -1.34
N GLU A 39 -11.57 -2.86 -0.77
CA GLU A 39 -13.02 -2.94 -0.88
C GLU A 39 -13.66 -1.72 -0.20
N MET A 40 -14.66 -1.15 -0.82
CA MET A 40 -15.45 -0.08 -0.22
C MET A 40 -16.93 -0.42 -0.35
N GLU A 41 -17.75 0.11 0.53
CA GLU A 41 -19.19 -0.06 0.40
C GLU A 41 -19.69 0.59 -0.90
N THR A 42 -20.23 -0.22 -1.80
CA THR A 42 -20.84 0.22 -3.05
C THR A 42 -22.36 0.23 -2.93
N ARG A 43 -23.04 1.06 -3.75
CA ARG A 43 -24.51 1.18 -3.75
C ARG A 43 -25.25 -0.14 -3.90
N SER A 44 -24.69 -1.08 -4.60
CA SER A 44 -25.34 -2.34 -5.00
C SER A 44 -24.55 -3.56 -4.56
N GLY A 45 -23.54 -3.42 -3.70
CA GLY A 45 -22.62 -4.51 -3.35
C GLY A 45 -21.77 -4.98 -4.53
N GLY A 46 -21.54 -4.11 -5.52
CA GLY A 46 -20.81 -4.39 -6.76
C GLY A 46 -19.50 -3.62 -6.87
N LEU A 47 -19.11 -3.30 -8.11
CA LEU A 47 -17.91 -2.52 -8.39
C LEU A 47 -18.14 -1.03 -8.10
N PRO A 48 -17.13 -0.25 -7.67
CA PRO A 48 -17.21 1.19 -7.54
C PRO A 48 -17.47 1.84 -8.92
N ASP A 49 -17.91 3.09 -8.91
CA ASP A 49 -18.16 3.82 -10.15
C ASP A 49 -16.90 3.92 -10.99
N THR A 50 -15.77 4.29 -10.38
CA THR A 50 -14.51 4.45 -11.14
C THR A 50 -13.29 4.30 -10.22
N LEU A 51 -12.25 3.62 -10.73
CA LEU A 51 -10.91 3.62 -10.15
C LEU A 51 -10.02 4.58 -10.95
N LEU A 52 -9.39 5.52 -10.28
CA LEU A 52 -8.58 6.56 -10.91
C LEU A 52 -7.16 6.59 -10.39
N LEU A 53 -6.23 6.89 -11.29
CA LEU A 53 -4.91 7.39 -10.97
C LEU A 53 -4.78 8.83 -11.45
N PHE A 54 -4.13 9.64 -10.66
CA PHE A 54 -3.67 10.98 -11.03
C PHE A 54 -2.15 10.97 -11.04
N VAL A 55 -1.60 11.19 -12.22
CA VAL A 55 -0.15 11.11 -12.42
C VAL A 55 0.38 12.46 -12.89
N THR A 56 1.48 12.91 -12.27
CA THR A 56 2.20 14.12 -12.68
C THR A 56 3.66 13.80 -13.00
N SER A 57 4.24 14.53 -13.93
CA SER A 57 5.66 14.47 -14.31
C SER A 57 6.15 15.83 -14.77
N ASP A 58 7.44 16.09 -14.58
CA ASP A 58 8.11 17.29 -15.09
C ASP A 58 8.48 17.16 -16.56
N VAL A 59 8.45 15.96 -17.11
CA VAL A 59 8.78 15.67 -18.52
C VAL A 59 7.66 14.86 -19.19
N ASN A 60 7.54 14.98 -20.50
CA ASN A 60 6.67 14.08 -21.26
C ASN A 60 7.23 12.67 -21.19
N THR A 61 6.43 11.72 -20.73
CA THR A 61 6.85 10.34 -20.51
C THR A 61 5.72 9.36 -20.80
N SER A 62 5.94 8.09 -20.53
CA SER A 62 4.93 7.05 -20.59
C SER A 62 5.07 6.10 -19.41
N LEU A 63 3.99 5.45 -19.06
CA LEU A 63 3.96 4.40 -18.06
C LEU A 63 3.15 3.19 -18.53
N VAL A 64 3.42 2.06 -17.92
CA VAL A 64 2.67 0.83 -18.08
C VAL A 64 2.02 0.47 -16.74
N LEU A 65 0.71 0.24 -16.79
CA LEU A 65 -0.07 -0.35 -15.71
C LEU A 65 -0.18 -1.84 -15.99
N ASP A 66 0.14 -2.69 -15.05
CA ASP A 66 -0.06 -4.13 -15.19
C ASP A 66 -0.19 -4.84 -13.84
N ASN A 67 -0.62 -6.10 -13.89
CA ASN A 67 -0.36 -7.05 -12.83
C ASN A 67 0.59 -8.12 -13.39
N PRO A 68 1.80 -8.29 -12.83
CA PRO A 68 2.79 -9.23 -13.37
C PRO A 68 2.34 -10.70 -13.34
N ARG A 69 1.22 -10.99 -12.69
CA ARG A 69 0.62 -12.33 -12.57
C ARG A 69 -0.63 -12.53 -13.43
N VAL A 70 -1.06 -11.49 -14.16
CA VAL A 70 -2.28 -11.53 -14.98
C VAL A 70 -1.93 -11.19 -16.42
N SER A 71 -2.01 -12.17 -17.30
CA SER A 71 -1.80 -11.94 -18.73
C SER A 71 -2.88 -11.03 -19.31
N GLY A 72 -2.49 -10.08 -20.13
CA GLY A 72 -3.41 -9.15 -20.80
C GLY A 72 -3.88 -7.97 -19.95
N SER A 73 -3.37 -7.81 -18.73
CA SER A 73 -3.71 -6.66 -17.87
C SER A 73 -2.98 -5.36 -18.24
N ASN A 74 -2.09 -5.38 -19.22
CA ASN A 74 -1.22 -4.25 -19.55
C ASN A 74 -1.97 -3.11 -20.22
N GLN A 75 -1.81 -1.91 -19.65
CA GLN A 75 -2.28 -0.65 -20.24
C GLN A 75 -1.09 0.31 -20.33
N THR A 76 -0.79 0.81 -21.53
CA THR A 76 0.24 1.85 -21.73
C THR A 76 -0.42 3.23 -21.82
N VAL A 77 0.10 4.19 -21.08
CA VAL A 77 -0.44 5.56 -21.00
C VAL A 77 0.69 6.56 -21.22
N ASN A 78 0.42 7.58 -22.06
CA ASN A 78 1.31 8.73 -22.22
C ASN A 78 0.98 9.80 -21.17
N ILE A 79 2.02 10.36 -20.58
CA ILE A 79 1.94 11.40 -19.54
C ILE A 79 2.47 12.71 -20.12
N THR A 80 1.65 13.75 -20.04
CA THR A 80 2.02 15.10 -20.46
C THR A 80 2.64 15.85 -19.28
N ALA A 81 3.80 16.43 -19.49
CA ALA A 81 4.53 17.22 -18.50
C ALA A 81 3.71 18.41 -17.96
N GLY A 82 3.90 18.74 -16.69
CA GLY A 82 3.30 19.91 -16.06
C GLY A 82 1.77 19.88 -15.94
N ARG A 83 1.16 18.70 -16.10
CA ARG A 83 -0.29 18.49 -15.96
C ARG A 83 -0.60 17.33 -15.04
N VAL A 84 -1.79 17.35 -14.47
CA VAL A 84 -2.38 16.19 -13.83
C VAL A 84 -3.01 15.32 -14.90
N ASN A 85 -2.44 14.14 -15.12
CA ASN A 85 -2.95 13.15 -16.07
C ASN A 85 -3.90 12.22 -15.33
N ARG A 86 -5.20 12.26 -15.67
CA ARG A 86 -6.22 11.36 -15.12
C ARG A 86 -6.25 10.08 -15.93
N ILE A 87 -6.09 8.95 -15.26
CA ILE A 87 -6.08 7.62 -15.87
C ILE A 87 -7.18 6.80 -15.19
N GLU A 88 -8.08 6.26 -15.99
CA GLU A 88 -9.05 5.30 -15.50
C GLU A 88 -8.44 3.90 -15.55
N VAL A 89 -8.56 3.18 -14.42
CA VAL A 89 -8.04 1.83 -14.26
C VAL A 89 -9.19 0.83 -14.39
N ASP A 90 -8.96 -0.25 -15.11
CA ASP A 90 -9.98 -1.27 -15.31
C ASP A 90 -10.32 -1.95 -13.97
N ARG A 91 -11.47 -1.62 -13.41
CA ARG A 91 -11.97 -2.15 -12.14
C ARG A 91 -12.18 -3.66 -12.15
N THR A 92 -12.40 -4.27 -13.31
CA THR A 92 -12.52 -5.72 -13.44
C THR A 92 -11.23 -6.44 -13.04
N TYR A 93 -10.08 -5.82 -13.36
CA TYR A 93 -8.78 -6.39 -13.01
C TYR A 93 -8.30 -6.01 -11.61
N TYR A 94 -8.61 -4.81 -11.14
CA TYR A 94 -7.88 -4.24 -10.01
C TYR A 94 -8.73 -3.92 -8.77
N TYR A 95 -10.06 -4.05 -8.86
CA TYR A 95 -10.90 -3.87 -7.69
C TYR A 95 -11.26 -5.21 -7.05
N PRO A 96 -11.10 -5.36 -5.72
CA PRO A 96 -11.57 -6.54 -5.00
C PRO A 96 -13.10 -6.54 -4.93
N VAL A 97 -13.69 -7.72 -5.01
CA VAL A 97 -15.12 -7.92 -4.72
C VAL A 97 -15.20 -8.91 -3.57
N GLY A 98 -16.06 -8.66 -2.59
CA GLY A 98 -16.12 -9.30 -1.28
C GLY A 98 -15.90 -10.82 -1.21
N SER A 99 -16.20 -11.57 -2.28
CA SER A 99 -15.89 -13.00 -2.37
C SER A 99 -14.46 -13.31 -2.83
N GLU A 100 -13.71 -12.33 -3.33
CA GLU A 100 -12.36 -12.50 -3.87
C GLU A 100 -11.29 -12.34 -2.80
N PHE A 101 -11.62 -11.68 -1.70
CA PHE A 101 -10.85 -11.65 -0.47
C PHE A 101 -11.63 -12.32 0.67
N PRO A 102 -11.83 -13.64 0.64
CA PRO A 102 -12.15 -14.29 1.90
C PRO A 102 -11.00 -13.95 2.83
N ALA A 103 -11.31 -13.53 4.02
CA ALA A 103 -10.47 -12.88 5.03
C ALA A 103 -9.10 -13.53 5.35
N THR A 104 -8.69 -14.55 4.63
CA THR A 104 -7.44 -15.30 4.77
C THR A 104 -6.72 -15.60 3.46
N ASN A 105 -7.20 -15.15 2.30
CA ASN A 105 -6.61 -15.57 1.03
C ASN A 105 -5.76 -14.50 0.38
N ILE A 106 -4.59 -14.93 -0.07
CA ILE A 106 -3.73 -14.16 -0.96
C ILE A 106 -4.38 -14.08 -2.33
N ASN A 107 -4.75 -12.87 -2.76
CA ASN A 107 -5.27 -12.65 -4.10
C ASN A 107 -4.15 -12.26 -5.07
N SER A 108 -3.90 -13.10 -6.06
CA SER A 108 -2.84 -12.88 -7.07
C SER A 108 -3.26 -11.96 -8.23
N LYS A 109 -4.51 -11.51 -8.27
CA LYS A 109 -5.08 -10.82 -9.44
C LYS A 109 -5.35 -9.34 -9.23
N LYS A 110 -5.30 -8.83 -7.99
CA LYS A 110 -5.76 -7.46 -7.68
C LYS A 110 -4.65 -6.45 -7.42
N GLY A 111 -3.38 -6.87 -7.40
CA GLY A 111 -2.26 -5.95 -7.30
C GLY A 111 -2.04 -5.19 -8.60
N LEU A 112 -1.85 -3.89 -8.51
CA LEU A 112 -1.49 -3.01 -9.61
C LEU A 112 -0.02 -2.62 -9.50
N ARG A 113 0.76 -2.90 -10.54
CA ARG A 113 2.10 -2.37 -10.72
C ARG A 113 2.08 -1.25 -11.76
N ILE A 114 2.78 -0.18 -11.47
CA ILE A 114 2.98 0.96 -12.37
C ILE A 114 4.48 1.05 -12.65
N VAL A 115 4.86 1.05 -13.92
CA VAL A 115 6.25 1.21 -14.36
C VAL A 115 6.33 2.40 -15.31
N ALA A 116 6.97 3.47 -14.87
CA ALA A 116 7.15 4.69 -15.65
C ALA A 116 8.55 4.72 -16.26
N LYS A 117 8.65 5.29 -17.48
CA LYS A 117 9.94 5.50 -18.15
C LYS A 117 10.78 6.54 -17.44
N ASP A 118 10.17 7.64 -17.03
CA ASP A 118 10.79 8.74 -16.27
C ASP A 118 10.05 8.93 -14.94
N PRO A 119 10.67 9.60 -13.95
CA PRO A 119 10.06 9.76 -12.63
C PRO A 119 8.72 10.46 -12.66
N VAL A 120 7.75 9.95 -11.92
CA VAL A 120 6.39 10.47 -11.79
C VAL A 120 5.95 10.50 -10.32
N ASN A 121 4.93 11.29 -10.01
CA ASN A 121 4.17 11.17 -8.77
C ASN A 121 2.84 10.48 -9.08
N VAL A 122 2.36 9.63 -8.18
CA VAL A 122 1.14 8.86 -8.36
C VAL A 122 0.22 9.04 -7.16
N TYR A 123 -1.04 9.38 -7.43
CA TYR A 123 -2.14 9.37 -6.48
C TYR A 123 -3.22 8.44 -7.01
N CYS A 124 -3.90 7.73 -6.14
CA CYS A 124 -5.07 6.95 -6.53
C CYS A 124 -6.33 7.49 -5.86
N LEU A 125 -7.45 7.25 -6.52
CA LEU A 125 -8.79 7.56 -6.03
C LEU A 125 -9.71 6.40 -6.33
N ASN A 126 -10.36 5.89 -5.29
CA ASN A 126 -11.49 4.99 -5.40
C ASN A 126 -12.77 5.85 -5.32
N LEU A 127 -13.51 5.92 -6.41
CA LEU A 127 -14.62 6.85 -6.58
C LEU A 127 -15.95 6.11 -6.63
N GLU A 128 -16.82 6.46 -5.70
CA GLU A 128 -18.24 6.08 -5.67
C GLU A 128 -19.08 7.35 -5.45
N LEU A 129 -20.33 7.39 -5.89
CA LEU A 129 -21.17 8.59 -5.92
C LEU A 129 -21.21 9.37 -4.60
N ASN A 130 -21.25 8.68 -3.46
CA ASN A 130 -21.37 9.30 -2.14
C ASN A 130 -20.17 9.02 -1.23
N ARG A 131 -19.15 8.35 -1.74
CA ARG A 131 -17.96 7.92 -1.00
C ARG A 131 -16.76 7.94 -1.92
N SER A 132 -15.67 8.43 -1.42
CA SER A 132 -14.43 8.43 -2.17
C SER A 132 -13.28 8.32 -1.18
N ASP A 133 -12.30 7.54 -1.54
CA ASP A 133 -11.05 7.44 -0.80
C ASP A 133 -9.88 7.66 -1.73
N ALA A 134 -8.94 8.50 -1.29
CA ALA A 134 -7.77 8.88 -2.07
C ALA A 134 -6.51 8.72 -1.23
N THR A 135 -5.45 8.24 -1.85
CA THR A 135 -4.14 8.16 -1.21
C THR A 135 -3.00 8.46 -2.18
N PHE A 136 -1.90 8.91 -1.62
CA PHE A 136 -0.63 9.04 -2.30
C PHE A 136 0.10 7.70 -2.31
N ILE A 137 0.69 7.31 -3.45
CA ILE A 137 1.42 6.06 -3.59
C ILE A 137 2.92 6.34 -3.54
N LEU A 138 3.60 5.75 -2.55
CA LEU A 138 5.06 5.82 -2.45
C LEU A 138 5.70 4.97 -3.54
N PRO A 139 6.76 5.47 -4.20
CA PRO A 139 7.51 4.67 -5.15
C PRO A 139 8.28 3.54 -4.44
N TYR A 140 8.49 2.44 -5.16
CA TYR A 140 9.22 1.28 -4.68
C TYR A 140 10.60 1.64 -4.15
N GLU A 141 11.26 2.58 -4.82
CA GLU A 141 12.61 3.06 -4.49
C GLU A 141 12.68 3.76 -3.12
N SER A 142 11.55 4.28 -2.66
CA SER A 142 11.43 4.96 -1.36
C SER A 142 11.05 4.01 -0.21
N VAL A 143 10.74 2.75 -0.50
CA VAL A 143 10.38 1.77 0.53
C VAL A 143 11.66 1.15 1.08
N PRO A 144 11.96 1.27 2.39
CA PRO A 144 13.14 0.67 2.99
C PRO A 144 13.21 -0.85 2.79
N ALA A 145 14.42 -1.42 2.81
CA ALA A 145 14.63 -2.86 2.60
C ALA A 145 13.96 -3.73 3.68
N ALA A 146 13.87 -3.25 4.91
CA ALA A 146 13.19 -3.93 6.02
C ALA A 146 12.23 -2.96 6.73
N PRO A 147 11.13 -2.55 6.06
CA PRO A 147 10.22 -1.57 6.63
C PRO A 147 9.39 -2.15 7.76
N GLU A 148 9.15 -1.32 8.74
CA GLU A 148 8.09 -1.52 9.72
C GLU A 148 7.01 -0.47 9.46
N PHE A 149 5.76 -0.91 9.34
CA PHE A 149 4.62 -0.05 9.09
C PHE A 149 3.65 -0.09 10.26
N TYR A 150 3.21 1.10 10.67
CA TYR A 150 2.11 1.26 11.60
C TYR A 150 0.87 1.65 10.80
N ILE A 151 -0.15 0.79 10.85
CA ILE A 151 -1.38 1.00 10.10
C ILE A 151 -2.35 1.80 10.96
N ALA A 152 -2.82 2.92 10.43
CA ALA A 152 -3.93 3.69 10.98
C ALA A 152 -5.14 3.52 10.06
N SER A 153 -6.21 2.94 10.56
CA SER A 153 -7.46 2.75 9.84
C SER A 153 -8.63 3.30 10.66
N PHE A 154 -9.71 3.70 10.01
CA PHE A 154 -10.90 4.15 10.70
C PHE A 154 -11.57 3.01 11.45
N ALA A 155 -12.17 3.33 12.60
CA ALA A 155 -13.00 2.38 13.33
C ALA A 155 -14.20 1.94 12.47
N PRO A 156 -14.59 0.65 12.53
CA PRO A 156 -15.77 0.19 11.83
C PRO A 156 -16.98 1.01 12.24
N ASN A 157 -17.75 1.49 11.26
CA ASN A 157 -18.95 2.24 11.50
C ASN A 157 -20.16 1.30 11.35
N ALA A 158 -20.87 1.04 12.45
CA ALA A 158 -22.13 0.33 12.40
C ALA A 158 -23.19 1.29 11.83
N ILE A 159 -23.54 1.14 10.57
CA ILE A 159 -24.69 1.84 10.00
C ILE A 159 -25.94 1.17 10.55
N THR A 160 -26.74 1.93 11.29
CA THR A 160 -27.85 1.45 12.13
C THR A 160 -29.08 0.98 11.35
N SER A 161 -29.04 0.90 10.03
CA SER A 161 -30.16 0.43 9.23
C SER A 161 -29.71 -0.37 8.02
N GLY A 162 -29.73 -1.68 8.13
CA GLY A 162 -29.35 -2.59 7.05
C GLY A 162 -27.95 -3.19 7.24
N SER A 163 -27.72 -4.31 6.66
CA SER A 163 -26.56 -5.20 6.82
C SER A 163 -25.24 -4.68 6.21
N ASN A 164 -25.04 -3.38 6.10
CA ASN A 164 -23.84 -2.81 5.50
C ASN A 164 -22.93 -2.26 6.60
N TYR A 165 -21.91 -3.01 6.92
CA TYR A 165 -20.86 -2.63 7.86
C TYR A 165 -19.60 -2.31 7.08
N ALA A 166 -18.99 -1.16 7.38
CA ALA A 166 -17.66 -0.81 6.89
C ALA A 166 -16.65 -1.31 7.92
N GLU A 167 -15.92 -2.33 7.60
CA GLU A 167 -14.84 -2.85 8.43
C GLU A 167 -13.62 -1.93 8.38
N SER A 168 -12.84 -1.96 9.45
CA SER A 168 -11.49 -1.43 9.41
C SER A 168 -10.62 -2.39 8.62
N GLU A 169 -9.89 -1.91 7.63
CA GLU A 169 -9.14 -2.78 6.73
C GLU A 169 -7.80 -2.19 6.29
N PHE A 170 -6.92 -3.06 5.83
CA PHE A 170 -5.70 -2.70 5.11
C PHE A 170 -5.29 -3.80 4.15
N VAL A 171 -4.46 -3.44 3.19
CA VAL A 171 -3.88 -4.38 2.23
C VAL A 171 -2.36 -4.38 2.33
N VAL A 172 -1.79 -5.56 2.11
CA VAL A 172 -0.35 -5.76 1.95
C VAL A 172 -0.09 -6.26 0.53
N ILE A 173 0.84 -5.64 -0.16
CA ILE A 173 1.22 -6.06 -1.52
C ILE A 173 2.67 -6.53 -1.56
N GLY A 174 2.90 -7.69 -2.19
CA GLY A 174 4.23 -8.21 -2.45
C GLY A 174 4.91 -7.43 -3.58
N MET A 175 5.98 -6.71 -3.26
CA MET A 175 6.77 -5.99 -4.26
C MET A 175 7.85 -6.85 -4.90
N ASP A 176 8.23 -7.95 -4.24
CA ASP A 176 9.18 -8.96 -4.71
C ASP A 176 8.65 -10.37 -4.47
N ASN A 177 9.34 -11.38 -5.01
CA ASN A 177 8.96 -12.77 -4.78
C ASN A 177 9.47 -13.27 -3.42
N GLY A 178 8.61 -14.01 -2.72
CA GLY A 178 8.96 -14.62 -1.43
C GLY A 178 9.05 -13.62 -0.27
N VAL A 179 8.43 -12.44 -0.41
CA VAL A 179 8.38 -11.44 0.68
C VAL A 179 7.58 -12.01 1.84
N LYS A 180 8.20 -12.10 3.00
CA LYS A 180 7.53 -12.46 4.25
C LYS A 180 7.12 -11.19 4.98
N VAL A 181 5.87 -11.16 5.41
CA VAL A 181 5.30 -10.05 6.16
C VAL A 181 4.72 -10.59 7.45
N GLU A 182 5.28 -10.17 8.58
CA GLU A 182 4.72 -10.44 9.90
C GLU A 182 3.68 -9.36 10.22
N ILE A 183 2.51 -9.78 10.64
CA ILE A 183 1.37 -8.91 10.94
C ILE A 183 0.95 -9.15 12.38
N THR A 184 0.86 -8.08 13.19
CA THR A 184 0.33 -8.15 14.56
C THR A 184 -0.91 -7.27 14.64
N PRO A 185 -2.11 -7.83 14.68
CA PRO A 185 -3.36 -7.06 14.68
C PRO A 185 -3.65 -6.52 16.08
N THR A 186 -4.30 -5.38 16.16
CA THR A 186 -4.82 -4.83 17.43
C THR A 186 -6.27 -5.23 17.69
N ALA A 187 -6.94 -5.82 16.70
CA ALA A 187 -8.30 -6.34 16.79
C ALA A 187 -8.37 -7.75 16.19
N ASN A 188 -9.39 -8.52 16.55
CA ASN A 188 -9.67 -9.78 15.89
C ASN A 188 -10.00 -9.56 14.42
N THR A 189 -9.58 -10.48 13.56
CA THR A 189 -9.81 -10.37 12.11
C THR A 189 -10.93 -11.29 11.65
N LYS A 190 -11.60 -10.95 10.57
CA LYS A 190 -12.54 -11.84 9.88
C LYS A 190 -11.90 -13.18 9.48
N GLY A 191 -10.59 -13.17 9.25
CA GLY A 191 -9.79 -14.36 8.97
C GLY A 191 -9.51 -15.26 10.17
N GLY A 192 -10.01 -14.93 11.35
CA GLY A 192 -9.83 -15.71 12.55
C GLY A 192 -8.51 -15.46 13.30
N GLN A 193 -7.76 -14.43 12.93
CA GLN A 193 -6.55 -14.05 13.68
C GLN A 193 -6.94 -13.29 14.94
N THR A 194 -6.29 -13.64 16.04
CA THR A 194 -6.58 -13.04 17.34
C THR A 194 -5.76 -11.77 17.56
N ALA A 195 -6.39 -10.75 18.14
CA ALA A 195 -5.72 -9.51 18.54
C ALA A 195 -4.44 -9.78 19.36
N GLY A 196 -3.37 -9.06 19.04
CA GLY A 196 -2.06 -9.19 19.69
C GLY A 196 -1.26 -10.44 19.31
N THR A 197 -1.78 -11.33 18.46
CA THR A 197 -1.07 -12.55 18.05
C THR A 197 -0.46 -12.36 16.66
N PRO A 198 0.87 -12.36 16.52
CA PRO A 198 1.52 -12.20 15.24
C PRO A 198 1.34 -13.44 14.36
N TRP A 199 1.22 -13.21 13.05
CA TRP A 199 1.32 -14.27 12.03
C TRP A 199 2.09 -13.78 10.82
N THR A 200 2.59 -14.70 10.02
CA THR A 200 3.37 -14.39 8.81
C THR A 200 2.63 -14.82 7.56
N VAL A 201 2.61 -13.93 6.58
CA VAL A 201 2.18 -14.25 5.22
C VAL A 201 3.38 -14.15 4.26
N THR A 202 3.40 -15.02 3.25
CA THR A 202 4.43 -14.98 2.20
C THR A 202 3.79 -14.58 0.89
N LEU A 203 4.29 -13.51 0.28
CA LEU A 203 3.75 -12.94 -0.95
C LEU A 203 4.77 -13.02 -2.07
N SER A 204 4.29 -13.23 -3.28
CA SER A 204 5.05 -13.02 -4.51
C SER A 204 4.76 -11.64 -5.09
N LYS A 205 5.59 -11.21 -6.03
CA LYS A 205 5.43 -9.92 -6.73
C LYS A 205 4.03 -9.74 -7.32
N GLY A 206 3.34 -8.67 -6.94
CA GLY A 206 1.99 -8.34 -7.39
C GLY A 206 0.87 -9.11 -6.68
N GLN A 207 1.19 -9.98 -5.72
CA GLN A 207 0.16 -10.58 -4.86
C GLN A 207 -0.28 -9.60 -3.78
N VAL A 208 -1.55 -9.69 -3.41
CA VAL A 208 -2.19 -8.87 -2.39
C VAL A 208 -2.76 -9.76 -1.29
N TYR A 209 -2.62 -9.31 -0.07
CA TYR A 209 -3.27 -9.90 1.10
C TYR A 209 -4.03 -8.79 1.83
N GLU A 210 -5.34 -8.95 1.93
CA GLU A 210 -6.21 -8.01 2.64
C GLU A 210 -6.52 -8.54 4.03
N VAL A 211 -6.58 -7.63 4.99
CA VAL A 211 -6.95 -7.90 6.37
C VAL A 211 -8.11 -6.99 6.74
N GLN A 212 -9.22 -7.61 7.16
CA GLN A 212 -10.40 -6.91 7.66
C GLN A 212 -10.63 -7.25 9.12
N SER A 213 -11.02 -6.26 9.93
CA SER A 213 -11.44 -6.48 11.31
C SER A 213 -12.77 -7.23 11.36
N VAL A 214 -13.06 -7.88 12.49
CA VAL A 214 -14.40 -8.41 12.75
C VAL A 214 -15.37 -7.24 12.79
N THR A 215 -16.50 -7.40 12.12
CA THR A 215 -17.59 -6.41 12.14
C THR A 215 -18.10 -6.25 13.57
N LYS A 216 -18.31 -4.99 13.98
CA LYS A 216 -19.01 -4.69 15.21
C LYS A 216 -20.48 -5.01 15.03
N ASP A 217 -20.99 -6.06 15.64
CA ASP A 217 -22.42 -6.31 15.62
C ASP A 217 -23.14 -5.16 16.37
N GLY A 218 -24.26 -4.71 15.82
CA GLY A 218 -25.02 -3.56 16.35
C GLY A 218 -25.63 -3.79 17.74
N THR A 219 -25.48 -4.99 18.32
CA THR A 219 -26.07 -5.40 19.61
C THR A 219 -25.08 -5.37 20.75
N ASN A 220 -23.76 -5.46 20.48
CA ASN A 220 -22.72 -5.44 21.50
C ASN A 220 -21.63 -4.39 21.22
N ASN A 221 -21.94 -3.16 21.56
CA ASN A 221 -21.01 -2.02 21.51
C ASN A 221 -19.84 -2.12 22.50
N THR A 222 -19.53 -3.29 23.01
CA THR A 222 -18.60 -3.48 24.14
C THR A 222 -17.31 -4.20 23.75
N ASP A 223 -17.09 -4.58 22.48
CA ASP A 223 -15.78 -5.10 22.08
C ASP A 223 -14.84 -3.93 21.76
N PRO A 224 -13.97 -3.50 22.70
CA PRO A 224 -12.98 -2.45 22.42
C PRO A 224 -11.98 -2.87 21.34
N ALA A 225 -11.89 -4.17 21.03
CA ALA A 225 -11.01 -4.69 19.99
C ALA A 225 -11.51 -4.36 18.57
N ALA A 226 -12.79 -4.07 18.39
CA ALA A 226 -13.35 -3.69 17.11
C ALA A 226 -13.18 -2.19 16.76
N THR A 227 -12.55 -1.40 17.63
CA THR A 227 -12.61 0.07 17.51
C THR A 227 -11.46 0.74 16.82
N SER A 228 -10.32 0.14 16.64
CA SER A 228 -9.24 0.72 15.82
C SER A 228 -8.07 -0.22 15.61
N TRP A 229 -7.48 -0.19 14.44
CA TRP A 229 -6.12 -0.64 14.20
C TRP A 229 -5.18 0.46 14.70
N SER A 230 -4.67 0.37 15.90
CA SER A 230 -3.79 1.44 16.41
C SER A 230 -2.32 1.19 16.11
N THR A 231 -1.91 -0.04 15.91
CA THR A 231 -0.53 -0.37 15.45
C THR A 231 -0.51 -1.78 14.89
N THR A 232 -0.15 -1.91 13.63
CA THR A 232 0.18 -3.19 13.03
C THR A 232 1.60 -3.08 12.49
N GLY A 233 2.53 -3.81 13.08
CA GLY A 233 3.89 -3.93 12.56
C GLY A 233 3.87 -4.92 11.40
N ALA A 234 4.26 -4.48 10.23
CA ALA A 234 4.56 -5.36 9.11
C ALA A 234 6.07 -5.33 8.90
N LYS A 235 6.75 -6.45 9.16
CA LYS A 235 8.19 -6.57 8.88
C LYS A 235 8.39 -7.34 7.59
N LYS A 236 9.18 -6.76 6.69
CA LYS A 236 9.76 -7.48 5.57
C LYS A 236 11.03 -8.15 6.06
N GLU A 237 11.03 -9.47 6.20
CA GLU A 237 12.28 -10.23 6.29
C GLU A 237 12.81 -10.48 4.87
N ILE A 238 14.08 -10.19 4.66
CA ILE A 238 14.81 -10.44 3.41
C ILE A 238 15.33 -11.88 3.42
#